data_dd06a85fdbe829b14f66cd0a5228027c
#
_entry.id   dd06a85fdbe829b14f66cd0a5228027c
#
_cell.length_a   1.000
_cell.length_b   1.000
_cell.length_c   1.000
_cell.angle_alpha   90.00
_cell.angle_beta   90.00
_cell.angle_gamma   90.00
#
_symmetry.space_group_name_H-M   'P 1'
#
loop_
_entity.id
_entity.type
_entity.pdbx_description
1 polymer ?
#
loop_
_entity_poly.entity_id
_entity_poly.type
_entity_poly.pdbx_seq_one_letter_code
_entity_poly.pdbx_strand_id
1 'polypeptide(L)'
;MRLTPRALCSAAQAAWRENFPLCGRDVARWFPGHMAKGLKKMQSSLKLVDCIIEVHDARIPLSGRNPLFQETLGLKPHLLVLNKMDLADLTEQQKIMQHLEGEGLKNVIFTNCVKDENVKQIIPMVTELIGRSHRYHRKEVSERPLMFLLDTPGVLAPRIESVETGLKLALCGTVLDHLVGEETMADYLLYTLNKHQRFGYVQHYGLGSACDNVERVLKSVAVKLGKTQKVKVLTGTGNVNIIQPNYPAAARDFLQTFRRGLLGSVMLDLDVLRGHPPAETLP
;
A
#
# COMPACT_ATOMS: atom_id res chain seq x y z
N MET A 1 -44.35 41.46 12.10
CA MET A 1 -43.40 41.02 11.07
C MET A 1 -42.35 40.13 11.74
N ARG A 2 -42.42 38.84 11.56
CA ARG A 2 -41.43 37.89 12.10
C ARG A 2 -40.45 37.53 10.97
N LEU A 3 -39.23 37.99 11.07
CA LEU A 3 -38.15 37.61 10.18
C LEU A 3 -37.61 36.24 10.63
N THR A 4 -37.79 35.23 9.82
CA THR A 4 -37.16 33.93 9.95
C THR A 4 -35.69 34.02 9.50
N PRO A 5 -34.73 33.62 10.27
CA PRO A 5 -33.35 33.48 9.79
C PRO A 5 -33.21 32.12 9.07
N ARG A 6 -33.48 32.14 7.79
CA ARG A 6 -33.00 31.12 6.86
C ARG A 6 -31.72 31.65 6.22
N ALA A 7 -30.63 31.60 6.94
CA ALA A 7 -29.28 31.84 6.43
C ALA A 7 -28.53 30.53 6.59
N LEU A 8 -28.49 29.71 5.50
CA LEU A 8 -27.30 29.62 4.68
C LEU A 8 -26.11 29.03 5.43
N CYS A 9 -26.15 27.72 5.67
CA CYS A 9 -24.94 26.93 5.61
C CYS A 9 -24.84 26.30 4.21
N SER A 10 -24.57 27.12 3.20
CA SER A 10 -23.86 26.70 2.02
C SER A 10 -22.39 26.56 2.43
N ALA A 11 -22.07 25.47 3.11
CA ALA A 11 -20.71 24.99 3.15
C ALA A 11 -20.38 24.68 1.69
N ALA A 12 -19.58 25.54 1.06
CA ALA A 12 -18.93 25.22 -0.20
C ALA A 12 -18.24 23.88 0.05
N GLN A 13 -18.77 22.81 -0.51
CA GLN A 13 -18.11 21.53 -0.56
C GLN A 13 -16.77 21.82 -1.22
N ALA A 14 -15.69 21.74 -0.44
CA ALA A 14 -14.35 21.86 -0.98
C ALA A 14 -14.25 20.82 -2.09
N ALA A 15 -14.09 21.30 -3.33
CA ALA A 15 -13.93 20.42 -4.47
C ALA A 15 -12.66 19.60 -4.22
N TRP A 16 -12.82 18.28 -4.09
CA TRP A 16 -11.69 17.38 -3.95
C TRP A 16 -10.89 17.36 -5.25
N ARG A 17 -9.57 17.22 -5.14
CA ARG A 17 -8.73 17.03 -6.32
C ARG A 17 -9.17 15.75 -7.06
N GLU A 18 -9.42 15.86 -8.36
CA GLU A 18 -9.75 14.72 -9.21
C GLU A 18 -8.50 13.91 -9.56
N ASN A 19 -7.37 14.60 -9.73
CA ASN A 19 -6.08 14.02 -10.10
C ASN A 19 -4.97 14.47 -9.16
N PHE A 20 -3.98 13.59 -8.95
CA PHE A 20 -2.77 13.92 -8.23
C PHE A 20 -1.65 14.30 -9.21
N PRO A 21 -0.86 15.36 -8.96
CA PRO A 21 0.22 15.77 -9.85
C PRO A 21 1.36 14.75 -9.81
N LEU A 22 1.52 13.97 -10.88
CA LEU A 22 2.53 12.91 -10.99
C LEU A 22 3.79 13.37 -11.72
N CYS A 23 3.73 14.48 -12.49
CA CYS A 23 4.81 14.94 -13.38
C CYS A 23 6.15 15.20 -12.66
N GLY A 24 7.25 14.88 -13.33
CA GLY A 24 8.61 15.21 -12.90
C GLY A 24 9.21 14.32 -11.81
N ARG A 25 8.61 13.17 -11.50
CA ARG A 25 9.10 12.21 -10.50
C ARG A 25 9.81 11.05 -11.17
N ASP A 26 11.08 10.83 -10.81
CA ASP A 26 11.88 9.72 -11.31
C ASP A 26 11.70 8.48 -10.42
N VAL A 27 10.78 7.60 -10.82
CA VAL A 27 10.50 6.34 -10.11
C VAL A 27 11.62 5.30 -10.26
N ALA A 28 12.49 5.43 -11.27
CA ALA A 28 13.58 4.47 -11.46
C ALA A 28 14.55 4.47 -10.27
N ARG A 29 14.68 5.60 -9.55
CA ARG A 29 15.51 5.73 -8.35
C ARG A 29 14.89 5.07 -7.12
N TRP A 30 13.60 4.74 -7.15
CA TRP A 30 12.92 4.12 -6.01
C TRP A 30 13.16 2.62 -5.93
N PHE A 31 13.70 2.03 -7.00
CA PHE A 31 14.01 0.60 -7.05
C PHE A 31 15.41 0.31 -6.49
N PRO A 32 15.53 -0.39 -5.36
CA PRO A 32 16.82 -0.72 -4.79
C PRO A 32 17.57 -1.79 -5.60
N GLY A 33 18.81 -1.51 -5.98
CA GLY A 33 19.63 -2.41 -6.82
C GLY A 33 19.91 -3.80 -6.20
N HIS A 34 19.81 -3.96 -4.87
CA HIS A 34 19.96 -5.24 -4.21
C HIS A 34 18.81 -6.22 -4.53
N MET A 35 17.64 -5.71 -4.89
CA MET A 35 16.47 -6.52 -5.25
C MET A 35 16.67 -7.24 -6.59
N ALA A 36 17.38 -6.64 -7.55
CA ALA A 36 17.75 -7.31 -8.80
C ALA A 36 18.68 -8.52 -8.58
N LYS A 37 19.60 -8.42 -7.61
CA LYS A 37 20.48 -9.55 -7.21
C LYS A 37 19.67 -10.66 -6.53
N GLY A 38 18.70 -10.28 -5.69
CA GLY A 38 17.78 -11.20 -5.03
C GLY A 38 16.98 -12.02 -6.04
N LEU A 39 16.44 -11.37 -7.08
CA LEU A 39 15.67 -12.04 -8.15
C LEU A 39 16.50 -13.15 -8.85
N LYS A 40 17.76 -12.87 -9.22
CA LYS A 40 18.65 -13.88 -9.81
C LYS A 40 18.88 -15.09 -8.88
N LYS A 41 19.11 -14.85 -7.59
CA LYS A 41 19.29 -15.91 -6.59
C LYS A 41 18.02 -16.75 -6.46
N MET A 42 16.85 -16.10 -6.43
CA MET A 42 15.58 -16.80 -6.36
C MET A 42 15.34 -17.65 -7.61
N GLN A 43 15.61 -17.15 -8.82
CA GLN A 43 15.46 -17.91 -10.06
C GLN A 43 16.27 -19.23 -10.03
N SER A 44 17.48 -19.22 -9.46
CA SER A 44 18.27 -20.43 -9.28
C SER A 44 17.64 -21.44 -8.30
N SER A 45 16.96 -20.94 -7.27
CA SER A 45 16.30 -21.75 -6.24
C SER A 45 14.95 -22.30 -6.70
N LEU A 46 14.30 -21.71 -7.69
CA LEU A 46 12.98 -22.14 -8.20
C LEU A 46 12.97 -23.59 -8.67
N LYS A 47 14.10 -24.12 -9.15
CA LYS A 47 14.21 -25.52 -9.60
C LYS A 47 14.05 -26.50 -8.44
N LEU A 48 14.36 -26.09 -7.23
CA LEU A 48 14.42 -26.93 -6.02
C LEU A 48 13.12 -26.92 -5.22
N VAL A 49 12.20 -25.98 -5.47
CA VAL A 49 10.95 -25.83 -4.71
C VAL A 49 9.77 -26.50 -5.40
N ASP A 50 8.83 -27.01 -4.64
CA ASP A 50 7.65 -27.73 -5.10
C ASP A 50 6.45 -26.81 -5.29
N CYS A 51 6.34 -25.78 -4.47
CA CYS A 51 5.28 -24.77 -4.51
C CYS A 51 5.86 -23.39 -4.20
N ILE A 52 5.24 -22.36 -4.72
CA ILE A 52 5.61 -20.98 -4.50
C ILE A 52 4.49 -20.31 -3.71
N ILE A 53 4.86 -19.62 -2.63
CA ILE A 53 3.96 -18.77 -1.85
C ILE A 53 4.40 -17.34 -2.09
N GLU A 54 3.54 -16.58 -2.78
CA GLU A 54 3.73 -15.14 -3.04
C GLU A 54 2.94 -14.36 -2.00
N VAL A 55 3.58 -13.46 -1.23
CA VAL A 55 2.94 -12.70 -0.15
C VAL A 55 2.93 -11.22 -0.47
N HIS A 56 1.74 -10.63 -0.52
CA HIS A 56 1.52 -9.21 -0.76
C HIS A 56 0.65 -8.55 0.30
N ASP A 57 0.64 -7.23 0.31
CA ASP A 57 -0.29 -6.43 1.11
C ASP A 57 -1.66 -6.42 0.44
N ALA A 58 -2.71 -6.75 1.18
CA ALA A 58 -4.07 -6.85 0.67
C ALA A 58 -4.66 -5.52 0.18
N ARG A 59 -4.04 -4.37 0.53
CA ARG A 59 -4.46 -3.04 0.04
C ARG A 59 -4.05 -2.77 -1.41
N ILE A 60 -3.05 -3.52 -1.91
CA ILE A 60 -2.48 -3.39 -3.27
C ILE A 60 -2.36 -4.76 -3.96
N PRO A 61 -3.45 -5.52 -4.08
CA PRO A 61 -3.42 -6.90 -4.57
C PRO A 61 -2.95 -7.02 -6.02
N LEU A 62 -3.07 -5.97 -6.82
CA LEU A 62 -2.70 -5.90 -8.24
C LEU A 62 -1.38 -5.15 -8.42
N SER A 63 -1.29 -3.91 -7.95
CA SER A 63 -0.10 -3.07 -8.06
C SER A 63 1.11 -3.59 -7.30
N GLY A 64 0.91 -4.43 -6.28
CA GLY A 64 1.98 -5.06 -5.51
C GLY A 64 2.73 -6.17 -6.24
N ARG A 65 2.19 -6.69 -7.34
CA ARG A 65 2.71 -7.85 -8.06
C ARG A 65 3.75 -7.45 -9.11
N ASN A 66 4.69 -8.34 -9.37
CA ASN A 66 5.72 -8.13 -10.38
C ASN A 66 5.41 -8.99 -11.62
N PRO A 67 5.11 -8.39 -12.79
CA PRO A 67 4.84 -9.13 -14.03
C PRO A 67 5.96 -10.08 -14.43
N LEU A 68 7.23 -9.70 -14.22
CA LEU A 68 8.39 -10.56 -14.48
C LEU A 68 8.38 -11.84 -13.66
N PHE A 69 7.67 -11.85 -12.55
CA PHE A 69 7.54 -13.00 -11.69
C PHE A 69 6.63 -14.05 -12.32
N GLN A 70 5.53 -13.62 -12.95
CA GLN A 70 4.60 -14.51 -13.63
C GLN A 70 5.30 -15.31 -14.73
N GLU A 71 6.16 -14.68 -15.52
CA GLU A 71 6.96 -15.33 -16.55
C GLU A 71 7.98 -16.31 -15.95
N THR A 72 8.52 -16.00 -14.77
CA THR A 72 9.58 -16.80 -14.12
C THR A 72 9.02 -18.00 -13.36
N LEU A 73 7.79 -17.92 -12.83
CA LEU A 73 7.16 -18.95 -11.99
C LEU A 73 6.85 -20.23 -12.79
N GLY A 74 6.65 -20.13 -14.08
CA GLY A 74 6.38 -21.26 -14.95
C GLY A 74 5.13 -22.06 -14.55
N LEU A 75 5.19 -23.39 -14.67
CA LEU A 75 4.07 -24.32 -14.36
C LEU A 75 4.09 -24.82 -12.91
N LYS A 76 4.76 -24.13 -11.99
CA LYS A 76 4.79 -24.56 -10.58
C LYS A 76 3.50 -24.20 -9.86
N PRO A 77 3.06 -25.06 -8.93
CA PRO A 77 1.97 -24.72 -8.02
C PRO A 77 2.25 -23.38 -7.32
N HIS A 78 1.27 -22.49 -7.31
CA HIS A 78 1.42 -21.13 -6.81
C HIS A 78 0.23 -20.75 -5.91
N LEU A 79 0.52 -20.20 -4.74
CA LEU A 79 -0.44 -19.66 -3.79
C LEU A 79 -0.14 -18.17 -3.59
N LEU A 80 -1.13 -17.32 -3.88
CA LEU A 80 -1.06 -15.89 -3.56
C LEU A 80 -1.69 -15.63 -2.19
N VAL A 81 -0.91 -15.08 -1.27
CA VAL A 81 -1.33 -14.68 0.07
C VAL A 81 -1.43 -13.16 0.13
N LEU A 82 -2.63 -12.64 0.29
CA LEU A 82 -2.91 -11.23 0.49
C LEU A 82 -3.03 -10.94 1.99
N ASN A 83 -1.91 -10.53 2.60
CA ASN A 83 -1.81 -10.32 4.04
C ASN A 83 -2.26 -8.91 4.44
N LYS A 84 -2.49 -8.68 5.74
CA LYS A 84 -3.04 -7.45 6.33
C LYS A 84 -4.45 -7.13 5.83
N MET A 85 -5.29 -8.16 5.69
CA MET A 85 -6.66 -8.01 5.24
C MET A 85 -7.48 -7.08 6.13
N ASP A 86 -7.09 -6.92 7.38
CA ASP A 86 -7.69 -5.99 8.34
C ASP A 86 -7.49 -4.51 8.00
N LEU A 87 -6.47 -4.19 7.19
CA LEU A 87 -6.18 -2.84 6.71
C LEU A 87 -6.81 -2.54 5.33
N ALA A 88 -7.28 -3.58 4.63
CA ALA A 88 -7.89 -3.46 3.31
C ALA A 88 -9.40 -3.27 3.39
N ASP A 89 -9.95 -2.48 2.47
CA ASP A 89 -11.39 -2.42 2.24
C ASP A 89 -11.80 -3.58 1.33
N LEU A 90 -12.42 -4.61 1.92
CA LEU A 90 -12.78 -5.84 1.23
C LEU A 90 -14.18 -5.81 0.59
N THR A 91 -14.82 -4.65 0.48
CA THR A 91 -16.14 -4.53 -0.18
C THR A 91 -16.11 -5.01 -1.63
N GLU A 92 -15.00 -4.84 -2.33
CA GLU A 92 -14.79 -5.28 -3.71
C GLU A 92 -13.98 -6.58 -3.82
N GLN A 93 -13.89 -7.37 -2.74
CA GLN A 93 -13.08 -8.59 -2.70
C GLN A 93 -13.41 -9.56 -3.85
N GLN A 94 -14.69 -9.73 -4.17
CA GLN A 94 -15.11 -10.62 -5.25
C GLN A 94 -14.58 -10.18 -6.62
N LYS A 95 -14.57 -8.87 -6.90
CA LYS A 95 -14.03 -8.33 -8.15
C LYS A 95 -12.51 -8.51 -8.22
N ILE A 96 -11.82 -8.34 -7.09
CA ILE A 96 -10.37 -8.60 -7.01
C ILE A 96 -10.10 -10.06 -7.33
N MET A 97 -10.84 -10.99 -6.72
CA MET A 97 -10.69 -12.42 -6.98
C MET A 97 -10.96 -12.79 -8.44
N GLN A 98 -12.02 -12.26 -9.03
CA GLN A 98 -12.35 -12.47 -10.45
C GLN A 98 -11.25 -11.94 -11.38
N HIS A 99 -10.69 -10.75 -11.07
CA HIS A 99 -9.60 -10.19 -11.85
C HIS A 99 -8.35 -11.07 -11.79
N LEU A 100 -7.94 -11.48 -10.57
CA LEU A 100 -6.81 -12.37 -10.37
C LEU A 100 -7.00 -13.74 -11.03
N GLU A 101 -8.21 -14.29 -10.98
CA GLU A 101 -8.56 -15.53 -11.67
C GLU A 101 -8.45 -15.39 -13.19
N GLY A 102 -8.89 -14.25 -13.74
CA GLY A 102 -8.71 -13.89 -15.16
C GLY A 102 -7.23 -13.84 -15.58
N GLU A 103 -6.34 -13.48 -14.68
CA GLU A 103 -4.88 -13.52 -14.86
C GLU A 103 -4.27 -14.93 -14.65
N GLY A 104 -5.09 -15.95 -14.38
CA GLY A 104 -4.66 -17.33 -14.17
C GLY A 104 -4.33 -17.69 -12.71
N LEU A 105 -4.57 -16.79 -11.75
CA LEU A 105 -4.33 -17.02 -10.31
C LEU A 105 -5.58 -17.57 -9.63
N LYS A 106 -5.67 -18.89 -9.57
CA LYS A 106 -6.82 -19.58 -8.97
C LYS A 106 -6.72 -19.75 -7.45
N ASN A 107 -5.50 -19.69 -6.91
CA ASN A 107 -5.25 -19.96 -5.49
C ASN A 107 -4.84 -18.67 -4.80
N VAL A 108 -5.82 -18.00 -4.23
CA VAL A 108 -5.64 -16.72 -3.52
C VAL A 108 -6.28 -16.82 -2.14
N ILE A 109 -5.58 -16.35 -1.12
CA ILE A 109 -6.08 -16.32 0.26
C ILE A 109 -5.79 -14.96 0.89
N PHE A 110 -6.80 -14.39 1.56
CA PHE A 110 -6.64 -13.21 2.39
C PHE A 110 -6.32 -13.61 3.82
N THR A 111 -5.30 -13.01 4.40
CA THR A 111 -4.81 -13.35 5.74
C THR A 111 -4.60 -12.12 6.61
N ASN A 112 -4.62 -12.35 7.92
CA ASN A 112 -4.17 -11.39 8.92
C ASN A 112 -3.21 -12.11 9.89
N CYS A 113 -1.91 -11.92 9.69
CA CYS A 113 -0.90 -12.55 10.53
C CYS A 113 -0.86 -12.01 11.96
N VAL A 114 -1.38 -10.81 12.23
CA VAL A 114 -1.42 -10.24 13.59
C VAL A 114 -2.47 -10.94 14.44
N LYS A 115 -3.63 -11.28 13.84
CA LYS A 115 -4.74 -11.96 14.51
C LYS A 115 -4.82 -13.46 14.23
N ASP A 116 -3.86 -14.01 13.49
CA ASP A 116 -3.82 -15.41 13.05
C ASP A 116 -5.05 -15.84 12.21
N GLU A 117 -5.69 -14.87 11.53
CA GLU A 117 -6.86 -15.13 10.67
C GLU A 117 -6.41 -15.73 9.34
N ASN A 118 -6.97 -16.88 8.97
CA ASN A 118 -6.71 -17.67 7.76
C ASN A 118 -5.26 -18.17 7.58
N VAL A 119 -4.33 -17.86 8.47
CA VAL A 119 -2.92 -18.28 8.35
C VAL A 119 -2.79 -19.81 8.40
N LYS A 120 -3.60 -20.47 9.23
CA LYS A 120 -3.63 -21.93 9.37
C LYS A 120 -4.09 -22.67 8.11
N GLN A 121 -4.76 -21.98 7.18
CA GLN A 121 -5.22 -22.56 5.92
C GLN A 121 -4.12 -22.65 4.86
N ILE A 122 -3.02 -21.91 5.02
CA ILE A 122 -1.92 -21.88 4.04
C ILE A 122 -1.32 -23.27 3.83
N ILE A 123 -1.00 -23.97 4.92
CA ILE A 123 -0.37 -25.30 4.84
C ILE A 123 -1.29 -26.32 4.15
N PRO A 124 -2.57 -26.49 4.53
CA PRO A 124 -3.50 -27.35 3.80
C PRO A 124 -3.61 -27.02 2.31
N MET A 125 -3.73 -25.72 1.96
CA MET A 125 -3.82 -25.29 0.56
C MET A 125 -2.55 -25.66 -0.22
N VAL A 126 -1.38 -25.42 0.33
CA VAL A 126 -0.10 -25.79 -0.31
C VAL A 126 -0.01 -27.30 -0.50
N THR A 127 -0.39 -28.09 0.51
CA THR A 127 -0.39 -29.56 0.45
C THR A 127 -1.31 -30.06 -0.67
N GLU A 128 -2.50 -29.51 -0.79
CA GLU A 128 -3.46 -29.83 -1.85
C GLU A 128 -2.91 -29.47 -3.23
N LEU A 129 -2.27 -28.31 -3.38
CA LEU A 129 -1.66 -27.87 -4.64
C LEU A 129 -0.53 -28.78 -5.09
N ILE A 130 0.32 -29.22 -4.17
CA ILE A 130 1.40 -30.18 -4.46
C ILE A 130 0.82 -31.54 -4.81
N GLY A 131 -0.20 -32.01 -4.08
CA GLY A 131 -0.86 -33.30 -4.33
C GLY A 131 -1.55 -33.41 -5.69
N ARG A 132 -2.02 -32.28 -6.25
CA ARG A 132 -2.59 -32.21 -7.62
C ARG A 132 -1.51 -32.19 -8.70
N SER A 133 -0.24 -31.95 -8.36
CA SER A 133 0.85 -31.91 -9.33
C SER A 133 1.30 -33.33 -9.68
N HIS A 134 1.24 -33.68 -10.98
CA HIS A 134 1.62 -35.01 -11.50
C HIS A 134 3.08 -35.44 -11.19
N ARG A 135 3.92 -34.55 -10.65
CA ARG A 135 5.31 -34.85 -10.26
C ARG A 135 5.44 -35.60 -8.95
N TYR A 136 4.40 -35.65 -8.12
CA TYR A 136 4.49 -36.17 -6.74
C TYR A 136 3.45 -37.27 -6.48
N HIS A 137 3.50 -38.37 -7.24
CA HIS A 137 2.88 -39.61 -6.82
C HIS A 137 3.72 -40.30 -5.71
N ARG A 138 3.87 -39.62 -4.55
CA ARG A 138 4.35 -40.29 -3.36
C ARG A 138 3.18 -41.00 -2.67
N LYS A 139 3.28 -42.30 -2.54
CA LYS A 139 2.27 -43.23 -1.99
C LYS A 139 1.98 -43.06 -0.49
N GLU A 140 2.64 -42.17 0.22
CA GLU A 140 2.46 -41.97 1.66
C GLU A 140 2.22 -40.48 1.95
N VAL A 141 0.96 -40.13 2.12
CA VAL A 141 0.58 -38.86 2.74
C VAL A 141 0.76 -39.05 4.24
N SER A 142 1.91 -38.63 4.78
CA SER A 142 2.09 -38.51 6.22
C SER A 142 1.04 -37.49 6.77
N GLU A 143 0.42 -37.82 7.91
CA GLU A 143 -0.50 -36.92 8.63
C GLU A 143 0.14 -35.57 8.98
N ARG A 144 1.50 -35.50 8.93
CA ARG A 144 2.29 -34.27 9.10
C ARG A 144 3.35 -34.21 7.99
N PRO A 145 3.05 -33.61 6.84
CA PRO A 145 4.04 -33.47 5.77
C PRO A 145 5.23 -32.67 6.28
N LEU A 146 6.45 -33.21 6.12
CA LEU A 146 7.69 -32.48 6.33
C LEU A 146 7.77 -31.38 5.27
N MET A 147 7.56 -30.13 5.69
CA MET A 147 7.58 -28.97 4.83
C MET A 147 8.78 -28.10 5.17
N PHE A 148 9.59 -27.75 4.17
CA PHE A 148 10.71 -26.84 4.32
C PHE A 148 10.36 -25.52 3.65
N LEU A 149 10.48 -24.43 4.40
CA LEU A 149 10.27 -23.09 3.88
C LEU A 149 11.60 -22.47 3.47
N LEU A 150 11.71 -22.07 2.20
CA LEU A 150 12.83 -21.31 1.70
C LEU A 150 12.46 -19.84 1.66
N ASP A 151 12.95 -19.05 2.60
CA ASP A 151 12.72 -17.63 2.66
C ASP A 151 13.55 -16.87 1.59
N THR A 152 12.91 -15.90 0.95
CA THR A 152 13.54 -15.03 -0.07
C THR A 152 13.46 -13.59 0.39
N PRO A 153 14.46 -13.06 1.09
CA PRO A 153 14.37 -11.72 1.63
C PRO A 153 14.27 -10.66 0.51
N GLY A 154 13.23 -9.82 0.56
CA GLY A 154 13.13 -8.59 -0.23
C GLY A 154 13.25 -8.74 -1.76
N VAL A 155 12.91 -9.90 -2.31
CA VAL A 155 13.12 -10.21 -3.74
C VAL A 155 12.01 -9.63 -4.62
N LEU A 156 10.87 -9.35 -4.04
CA LEU A 156 9.67 -8.95 -4.77
C LEU A 156 9.50 -7.43 -4.80
N ALA A 157 10.47 -6.73 -5.38
CA ALA A 157 10.19 -5.39 -5.79
C ALA A 157 9.50 -5.45 -7.15
N PRO A 158 8.28 -4.95 -7.25
CA PRO A 158 7.62 -4.84 -8.53
C PRO A 158 8.43 -3.93 -9.45
N ARG A 159 8.40 -4.20 -10.75
CA ARG A 159 8.79 -3.19 -11.72
C ARG A 159 7.84 -2.02 -11.55
N ILE A 160 8.35 -0.86 -11.15
CA ILE A 160 7.53 0.34 -11.01
C ILE A 160 7.29 0.88 -12.42
N GLU A 161 6.11 0.65 -12.95
CA GLU A 161 5.73 1.06 -14.31
C GLU A 161 5.21 2.50 -14.36
N SER A 162 4.64 2.96 -13.25
CA SER A 162 4.10 4.30 -13.13
C SER A 162 4.43 4.94 -11.79
N VAL A 163 4.45 6.27 -11.74
CA VAL A 163 4.63 7.04 -10.50
C VAL A 163 3.53 6.70 -9.48
N GLU A 164 2.30 6.51 -9.95
CA GLU A 164 1.17 6.18 -9.09
C GLU A 164 1.34 4.81 -8.41
N THR A 165 1.74 3.79 -9.18
CA THR A 165 2.10 2.48 -8.61
C THR A 165 3.19 2.60 -7.56
N GLY A 166 4.24 3.39 -7.84
CA GLY A 166 5.31 3.66 -6.88
C GLY A 166 4.84 4.29 -5.60
N LEU A 167 3.91 5.25 -5.67
CA LEU A 167 3.31 5.90 -4.50
C LEU A 167 2.43 4.94 -3.68
N LYS A 168 1.63 4.09 -4.32
CA LYS A 168 0.85 3.03 -3.65
C LYS A 168 1.74 2.06 -2.89
N LEU A 169 2.83 1.61 -3.52
CA LEU A 169 3.86 0.77 -2.90
C LEU A 169 4.52 1.45 -1.69
N ALA A 170 4.86 2.73 -1.84
CA ALA A 170 5.45 3.52 -0.78
C ALA A 170 4.49 3.69 0.41
N LEU A 171 3.20 3.94 0.17
CA LEU A 171 2.19 3.98 1.23
C LEU A 171 2.11 2.67 2.02
N CYS A 172 2.27 1.53 1.35
CA CYS A 172 2.30 0.21 2.00
C CYS A 172 3.65 -0.12 2.67
N GLY A 173 4.66 0.74 2.51
CA GLY A 173 5.98 0.60 3.14
C GLY A 173 6.94 -0.34 2.42
N THR A 174 6.70 -0.66 1.14
CA THR A 174 7.60 -1.47 0.31
C THR A 174 8.75 -0.65 -0.28
N VAL A 175 8.56 0.67 -0.41
CA VAL A 175 9.58 1.64 -0.82
C VAL A 175 9.92 2.51 0.38
N LEU A 176 11.21 2.87 0.52
CA LEU A 176 11.69 3.67 1.64
C LEU A 176 11.18 5.12 1.54
N ASP A 177 10.62 5.64 2.62
CA ASP A 177 9.95 6.94 2.66
C ASP A 177 10.83 8.09 2.20
N HIS A 178 12.13 8.07 2.56
CA HIS A 178 13.06 9.13 2.20
C HIS A 178 13.40 9.20 0.70
N LEU A 179 13.16 8.11 -0.08
CA LEU A 179 13.36 8.11 -1.52
C LEU A 179 12.26 8.85 -2.28
N VAL A 180 11.06 8.84 -1.72
CA VAL A 180 9.87 9.50 -2.31
C VAL A 180 9.68 10.91 -1.75
N GLY A 181 10.01 11.09 -0.49
CA GLY A 181 9.73 12.28 0.30
C GLY A 181 8.46 12.15 1.15
N GLU A 182 8.62 12.28 2.46
CA GLU A 182 7.56 12.02 3.44
C GLU A 182 6.35 12.94 3.26
N GLU A 183 6.57 14.22 2.95
CA GLU A 183 5.49 15.20 2.73
C GLU A 183 4.72 14.92 1.44
N THR A 184 5.43 14.50 0.39
CA THR A 184 4.81 14.05 -0.88
C THR A 184 3.92 12.83 -0.67
N MET A 185 4.39 11.86 0.10
CA MET A 185 3.61 10.66 0.43
C MET A 185 2.41 11.00 1.29
N ALA A 186 2.57 11.93 2.24
CA ALA A 186 1.46 12.40 3.07
C ALA A 186 0.39 13.13 2.23
N ASP A 187 0.80 13.90 1.23
CA ASP A 187 -0.13 14.55 0.30
C ASP A 187 -0.87 13.53 -0.58
N TYR A 188 -0.15 12.53 -1.12
CA TYR A 188 -0.77 11.45 -1.87
C TYR A 188 -1.72 10.60 -1.00
N LEU A 189 -1.35 10.34 0.25
CA LEU A 189 -2.23 9.66 1.19
C LEU A 189 -3.51 10.47 1.44
N LEU A 190 -3.40 11.77 1.70
CA LEU A 190 -4.54 12.64 1.91
C LEU A 190 -5.47 12.66 0.68
N TYR A 191 -4.89 12.83 -0.51
CA TYR A 191 -5.62 12.73 -1.77
C TYR A 191 -6.39 11.40 -1.88
N THR A 192 -5.72 10.29 -1.62
CA THR A 192 -6.31 8.95 -1.71
C THR A 192 -7.43 8.75 -0.71
N LEU A 193 -7.23 9.15 0.55
CA LEU A 193 -8.26 9.06 1.59
C LEU A 193 -9.50 9.88 1.22
N ASN A 194 -9.33 11.10 0.72
CA ASN A 194 -10.41 11.96 0.29
C ASN A 194 -11.15 11.40 -0.93
N LYS A 195 -10.42 10.90 -1.94
CA LYS A 195 -10.96 10.24 -3.14
C LYS A 195 -11.86 9.05 -2.78
N HIS A 196 -11.47 8.27 -1.78
CA HIS A 196 -12.23 7.12 -1.30
C HIS A 196 -13.20 7.46 -0.15
N GLN A 197 -13.41 8.75 0.17
CA GLN A 197 -14.30 9.23 1.24
C GLN A 197 -13.96 8.61 2.62
N ARG A 198 -12.67 8.36 2.88
CA ARG A 198 -12.15 7.81 4.14
C ARG A 198 -11.65 8.94 5.03
N PHE A 199 -12.55 9.52 5.81
CA PHE A 199 -12.27 10.70 6.64
C PHE A 199 -11.84 10.36 8.08
N GLY A 200 -11.34 9.16 8.33
CA GLY A 200 -10.86 8.73 9.65
C GLY A 200 -9.77 9.65 10.23
N TYR A 201 -8.97 10.28 9.37
CA TYR A 201 -7.95 11.25 9.78
C TYR A 201 -8.55 12.51 10.46
N VAL A 202 -9.78 12.91 10.08
CA VAL A 202 -10.46 14.06 10.69
C VAL A 202 -10.71 13.81 12.18
N GLN A 203 -11.27 12.64 12.50
CA GLN A 203 -11.53 12.25 13.88
C GLN A 203 -10.22 11.99 14.65
N HIS A 204 -9.30 11.26 14.02
CA HIS A 204 -8.04 10.89 14.66
C HIS A 204 -7.22 12.11 15.08
N TYR A 205 -7.11 13.12 14.23
CA TYR A 205 -6.32 14.33 14.52
C TYR A 205 -7.14 15.50 15.05
N GLY A 206 -8.47 15.36 15.18
CA GLY A 206 -9.34 16.41 15.72
C GLY A 206 -9.51 17.60 14.78
N LEU A 207 -9.54 17.35 13.47
CA LEU A 207 -9.84 18.38 12.47
C LEU A 207 -11.34 18.70 12.50
N GLY A 208 -11.71 19.98 12.30
CA GLY A 208 -13.11 20.38 12.28
C GLY A 208 -13.89 19.86 11.06
N SER A 209 -13.19 19.60 9.95
CA SER A 209 -13.76 19.07 8.70
C SER A 209 -12.68 18.44 7.85
N ALA A 210 -13.08 17.60 6.89
CA ALA A 210 -12.19 17.06 5.88
C ALA A 210 -11.63 18.21 5.00
N CYS A 211 -10.37 18.08 4.59
CA CYS A 211 -9.62 19.10 3.89
C CYS A 211 -8.69 18.46 2.87
N ASP A 212 -8.52 19.09 1.70
CA ASP A 212 -7.61 18.62 0.65
C ASP A 212 -6.31 19.45 0.56
N ASN A 213 -5.98 20.15 1.63
CA ASN A 213 -4.72 20.88 1.77
C ASN A 213 -3.82 20.16 2.77
N VAL A 214 -2.73 19.56 2.27
CA VAL A 214 -1.82 18.77 3.07
C VAL A 214 -1.12 19.60 4.16
N GLU A 215 -0.74 20.84 3.87
CA GLU A 215 -0.09 21.72 4.85
C GLU A 215 -0.99 21.98 6.06
N ARG A 216 -2.30 22.24 5.79
CA ARG A 216 -3.28 22.44 6.85
C ARG A 216 -3.45 21.19 7.70
N VAL A 217 -3.51 20.01 7.09
CA VAL A 217 -3.62 18.75 7.81
C VAL A 217 -2.36 18.49 8.62
N LEU A 218 -1.18 18.58 8.02
CA LEU A 218 0.11 18.37 8.72
C LEU A 218 0.35 19.37 9.84
N LYS A 219 -0.09 20.62 9.68
CA LYS A 219 -0.06 21.60 10.77
C LYS A 219 -0.89 21.14 11.96
N SER A 220 -2.09 20.64 11.73
CA SER A 220 -2.98 20.14 12.78
C SER A 220 -2.38 18.89 13.46
N VAL A 221 -1.78 18.00 12.68
CA VAL A 221 -1.04 16.82 13.18
C VAL A 221 0.12 17.26 14.06
N ALA A 222 0.95 18.20 13.59
CA ALA A 222 2.09 18.72 14.34
C ALA A 222 1.67 19.37 15.68
N VAL A 223 0.60 20.14 15.66
CA VAL A 223 0.07 20.80 16.87
C VAL A 223 -0.43 19.75 17.86
N LYS A 224 -1.23 18.77 17.40
CA LYS A 224 -1.74 17.70 18.26
C LYS A 224 -0.64 16.89 18.92
N LEU A 225 0.45 16.63 18.20
CA LEU A 225 1.59 15.86 18.68
C LEU A 225 2.64 16.69 19.43
N GLY A 226 2.47 18.01 19.52
CA GLY A 226 3.49 18.92 20.08
C GLY A 226 4.79 18.92 19.28
N LYS A 227 4.75 18.54 17.98
CA LYS A 227 5.93 18.49 17.10
C LYS A 227 6.19 19.87 16.51
N THR A 228 7.01 20.64 17.20
CA THR A 228 7.44 21.98 16.77
C THR A 228 8.95 22.03 16.60
N GLN A 229 9.42 22.94 15.75
CA GLN A 229 10.85 23.20 15.54
C GLN A 229 11.15 24.69 15.64
N LYS A 230 12.31 25.01 16.18
CA LYS A 230 12.82 26.38 16.20
C LYS A 230 13.58 26.66 14.91
N VAL A 231 13.14 27.64 14.15
CA VAL A 231 13.79 28.07 12.90
C VAL A 231 14.30 29.49 13.07
N LYS A 232 15.55 29.72 12.71
CA LYS A 232 16.12 31.07 12.66
C LYS A 232 15.67 31.74 11.36
N VAL A 233 14.93 32.82 11.48
CA VAL A 233 14.53 33.66 10.35
C VAL A 233 15.31 34.96 10.40
N LEU A 234 15.92 35.32 9.26
CA LEU A 234 16.61 36.57 9.10
C LEU A 234 15.58 37.68 8.92
N THR A 235 15.50 38.60 9.83
CA THR A 235 14.69 39.82 9.72
C THR A 235 15.61 41.01 9.49
N GLY A 236 15.10 42.14 8.97
CA GLY A 236 15.88 43.34 8.74
C GLY A 236 16.58 43.90 10.00
N THR A 237 16.23 43.42 11.19
CA THR A 237 16.78 43.81 12.51
C THR A 237 17.63 42.75 13.18
N GLY A 238 17.83 41.56 12.52
CA GLY A 238 18.66 40.46 13.08
C GLY A 238 17.97 39.07 12.95
N ASN A 239 18.59 38.07 13.59
CA ASN A 239 18.08 36.72 13.63
C ASN A 239 17.03 36.55 14.72
N VAL A 240 15.81 36.17 14.34
CA VAL A 240 14.73 35.83 15.27
C VAL A 240 14.44 34.33 15.25
N ASN A 241 14.33 33.68 16.40
CA ASN A 241 13.89 32.30 16.50
C ASN A 241 12.37 32.25 16.47
N ILE A 242 11.83 31.63 15.44
CA ILE A 242 10.39 31.38 15.30
C ILE A 242 10.12 29.91 15.58
N ILE A 243 9.07 29.63 16.36
CA ILE A 243 8.57 28.26 16.58
C ILE A 243 7.55 27.97 15.48
N GLN A 244 7.80 26.95 14.67
CA GLN A 244 6.89 26.52 13.61
C GLN A 244 6.62 25.03 13.68
N PRO A 245 5.53 24.51 13.06
CA PRO A 245 5.25 23.09 12.98
C PRO A 245 6.40 22.33 12.31
N ASN A 246 6.71 21.14 12.80
CA ASN A 246 7.66 20.23 12.16
C ASN A 246 6.90 19.35 11.17
N TYR A 247 6.79 19.82 9.91
CA TYR A 247 6.06 19.13 8.86
C TYR A 247 6.60 17.74 8.53
N PRO A 248 7.93 17.51 8.40
CA PRO A 248 8.45 16.16 8.17
C PRO A 248 8.09 15.19 9.30
N ALA A 249 8.14 15.62 10.56
CA ALA A 249 7.75 14.76 11.69
C ALA A 249 6.24 14.48 11.71
N ALA A 250 5.41 15.44 11.30
CA ALA A 250 3.97 15.28 11.17
C ALA A 250 3.62 14.34 10.01
N ALA A 251 4.29 14.47 8.86
CA ALA A 251 4.11 13.59 7.72
C ALA A 251 4.45 12.13 8.05
N ARG A 252 5.57 11.89 8.74
CA ARG A 252 5.93 10.56 9.23
C ARG A 252 4.88 9.95 10.13
N ASP A 253 4.36 10.72 11.08
CA ASP A 253 3.30 10.24 11.97
C ASP A 253 2.01 9.91 11.20
N PHE A 254 1.61 10.79 10.28
CA PHE A 254 0.44 10.57 9.43
C PHE A 254 0.54 9.27 8.63
N LEU A 255 1.70 9.01 8.00
CA LEU A 255 1.97 7.77 7.27
C LEU A 255 2.00 6.54 8.19
N GLN A 256 2.62 6.63 9.35
CA GLN A 256 2.67 5.53 10.32
C GLN A 256 1.28 5.21 10.86
N THR A 257 0.47 6.22 11.15
CA THR A 257 -0.91 6.08 11.63
C THR A 257 -1.77 5.36 10.59
N PHE A 258 -1.62 5.71 9.32
CA PHE A 258 -2.24 4.99 8.21
C PHE A 258 -1.80 3.52 8.12
N ARG A 259 -0.49 3.26 8.17
CA ARG A 259 0.07 1.91 8.10
C ARG A 259 -0.36 1.01 9.26
N ARG A 260 -0.69 1.61 10.41
CA ARG A 260 -1.26 0.92 11.56
C ARG A 260 -2.79 0.69 11.46
N GLY A 261 -3.44 1.20 10.41
CA GLY A 261 -4.89 1.05 10.20
C GLY A 261 -5.76 2.02 11.02
N LEU A 262 -5.17 2.99 11.72
CA LEU A 262 -5.89 3.92 12.60
C LEU A 262 -6.68 5.00 11.83
N LEU A 263 -6.50 5.10 10.53
CA LEU A 263 -7.23 6.03 9.65
C LEU A 263 -8.37 5.35 8.88
N GLY A 264 -8.59 4.06 9.13
CA GLY A 264 -9.57 3.24 8.45
C GLY A 264 -8.97 2.36 7.35
N SER A 265 -9.75 1.36 6.92
CA SER A 265 -9.36 0.45 5.85
C SER A 265 -9.50 1.12 4.47
N VAL A 266 -8.61 0.78 3.54
CA VAL A 266 -8.61 1.32 2.17
C VAL A 266 -8.17 0.26 1.16
N MET A 267 -8.72 0.31 -0.05
CA MET A 267 -8.25 -0.44 -1.21
C MET A 267 -7.62 0.55 -2.19
N LEU A 268 -6.31 0.44 -2.41
CA LEU A 268 -5.56 1.39 -3.24
C LEU A 268 -5.67 1.08 -4.75
N ASP A 269 -6.06 -0.15 -5.10
CA ASP A 269 -6.13 -0.63 -6.50
C ASP A 269 -7.53 -0.55 -7.11
N LEU A 270 -8.46 0.22 -6.55
CA LEU A 270 -9.80 0.39 -7.11
C LEU A 270 -9.82 1.00 -8.51
N ASP A 271 -8.85 1.84 -8.82
CA ASP A 271 -8.65 2.44 -10.15
C ASP A 271 -8.30 1.38 -11.20
N VAL A 272 -7.39 0.45 -10.85
CA VAL A 272 -7.01 -0.67 -11.71
C VAL A 272 -8.20 -1.58 -12.00
N LEU A 273 -9.00 -1.91 -10.96
CA LEU A 273 -10.20 -2.73 -11.09
C LEU A 273 -11.28 -2.10 -11.99
N ARG A 274 -11.33 -0.78 -12.07
CA ARG A 274 -12.30 -0.04 -12.89
C ARG A 274 -11.85 0.17 -14.33
N GLY A 275 -10.67 -0.35 -14.71
CA GLY A 275 -10.14 -0.25 -16.06
C GLY A 275 -9.66 1.14 -16.46
N HIS A 276 -9.34 2.00 -15.51
CA HIS A 276 -8.65 3.25 -15.78
C HIS A 276 -7.17 2.91 -16.00
N PRO A 277 -6.61 3.15 -17.21
CA PRO A 277 -5.18 2.99 -17.38
C PRO A 277 -4.45 3.92 -16.40
N PRO A 278 -3.30 3.49 -15.85
CA PRO A 278 -2.49 4.38 -15.00
C PRO A 278 -2.18 5.64 -15.80
N ALA A 279 -2.43 6.80 -15.17
CA ALA A 279 -2.10 8.08 -15.77
C ALA A 279 -0.59 8.11 -16.06
N GLU A 280 -0.24 8.13 -17.35
CA GLU A 280 1.11 8.21 -17.93
C GLU A 280 1.98 6.95 -17.80
N THR A 281 2.01 6.16 -18.88
CA THR A 281 3.18 5.34 -19.22
C THR A 281 4.33 6.29 -19.57
N LEU A 282 5.41 6.22 -18.82
CA LEU A 282 6.66 6.94 -19.15
C LEU A 282 7.19 6.46 -20.52
N PRO A 283 7.67 7.37 -21.39
CA PRO A 283 8.28 7.03 -22.67
C PRO A 283 9.56 6.21 -22.52
#